data_bc03b8a4977b340c649992985a8d668e
#
_entry.id   bc03b8a4977b340c649992985a8d668e
#
_cell.length_a   1.000
_cell.length_b   1.000
_cell.length_c   1.000
_cell.angle_alpha   90.00
_cell.angle_beta   90.00
_cell.angle_gamma   90.00
#
_symmetry.space_group_name_H-M   'P 1'
#
loop_
_entity.id
_entity.type
_entity.pdbx_description
1 polymer ?
#
loop_
_entity_poly.entity_id
_entity_poly.type
_entity_poly.pdbx_seq_one_letter_code
_entity_poly.pdbx_strand_id
1 'polypeptide(L)'
;MKAAVLNELSKTYPGGKKAVDGISLSLEKGEIFGFLGPNGAGKTTTVKLLTGMLSPTGGSCLTGGFDPVSDPEKVHRLSGVVTEHAAMYDRMSGMENLIFYGRMFGLTEDESRRRAGLLLGDLELDEVSDVKLSAYSTGMRQRLSLARALMHDPEILFLDEPTSGLDPESARNVNNMIKQLSEEKGVTVFLCTHQLRYAQEICTRYGLIENGRLLAGGTLRELRTLIGSGVSLHIRTGSGMIEKNIPREDVIPSVIRELVNSGEDIYSVETSEPSLEDIYFALTVSKEDMR
;
A
#
# COMPACT_ATOMS: atom_id res chain seq x y z
N MET A 1 -8.16 13.39 -12.34
CA MET A 1 -7.59 14.55 -11.59
C MET A 1 -6.62 13.99 -10.55
N LYS A 2 -5.39 14.48 -10.48
CA LYS A 2 -4.34 13.90 -9.63
C LYS A 2 -4.57 14.25 -8.16
N ALA A 3 -4.47 13.23 -7.30
CA ALA A 3 -4.55 13.37 -5.84
C ALA A 3 -3.18 13.78 -5.25
N ALA A 4 -2.08 13.23 -5.79
CA ALA A 4 -0.74 13.66 -5.45
C ALA A 4 0.19 13.64 -6.67
N VAL A 5 1.21 14.50 -6.66
CA VAL A 5 2.23 14.57 -7.72
C VAL A 5 3.59 14.76 -7.07
N LEU A 6 4.57 13.96 -7.48
CA LEU A 6 5.97 14.07 -7.08
C LEU A 6 6.79 14.37 -8.34
N ASN A 7 7.66 15.39 -8.28
CA ASN A 7 8.54 15.78 -9.37
C ASN A 7 9.98 15.84 -8.86
N GLU A 8 10.82 14.88 -9.27
CA GLU A 8 12.23 14.72 -8.89
C GLU A 8 12.43 14.85 -7.37
N LEU A 9 11.44 14.36 -6.59
CA LEU A 9 11.39 14.52 -5.15
C LEU A 9 12.59 13.85 -4.50
N SER A 10 13.31 14.60 -3.66
CA SER A 10 14.53 14.13 -3.01
C SER A 10 14.59 14.53 -1.55
N LYS A 11 15.13 13.65 -0.72
CA LYS A 11 15.42 13.91 0.70
C LYS A 11 16.74 13.29 1.13
N THR A 12 17.66 14.17 1.52
CA THR A 12 18.92 13.80 2.15
C THR A 12 18.87 14.23 3.61
N TYR A 13 19.15 13.31 4.53
CA TYR A 13 19.23 13.60 5.96
C TYR A 13 20.62 14.15 6.33
N PRO A 14 20.73 14.84 7.49
CA PRO A 14 22.03 15.17 8.06
C PRO A 14 22.90 13.90 8.15
N GLY A 15 24.16 13.97 7.73
CA GLY A 15 25.05 12.80 7.61
C GLY A 15 25.09 12.19 6.20
N GLY A 16 24.39 12.78 5.21
CA GLY A 16 24.50 12.43 3.80
C GLY A 16 23.64 11.26 3.33
N LYS A 17 22.86 10.62 4.21
CA LYS A 17 21.96 9.53 3.81
C LYS A 17 20.84 10.06 2.93
N LYS A 18 20.85 9.66 1.66
CA LYS A 18 19.81 9.98 0.68
C LYS A 18 18.67 8.97 0.80
N ALA A 19 17.59 9.36 1.48
CA ALA A 19 16.46 8.47 1.74
C ALA A 19 15.43 8.45 0.62
N VAL A 20 15.35 9.55 -0.17
CA VAL A 20 14.55 9.68 -1.39
C VAL A 20 15.41 10.36 -2.43
N ASP A 21 15.51 9.82 -3.63
CA ASP A 21 16.44 10.21 -4.67
C ASP A 21 15.79 10.35 -6.04
N GLY A 22 15.24 11.55 -6.31
CA GLY A 22 14.69 11.92 -7.62
C GLY A 22 13.42 11.15 -8.00
N ILE A 23 12.49 10.92 -7.06
CA ILE A 23 11.26 10.19 -7.35
C ILE A 23 10.27 11.08 -8.09
N SER A 24 9.81 10.62 -9.27
CA SER A 24 8.74 11.23 -10.04
C SER A 24 7.61 10.23 -10.23
N LEU A 25 6.42 10.54 -9.70
CA LEU A 25 5.20 9.75 -9.86
C LEU A 25 3.96 10.61 -9.60
N SER A 26 2.79 10.08 -9.96
CA SER A 26 1.52 10.73 -9.64
C SER A 26 0.46 9.72 -9.26
N LEU A 27 -0.44 10.12 -8.36
CA LEU A 27 -1.62 9.37 -7.93
C LEU A 27 -2.86 9.97 -8.59
N GLU A 28 -3.76 9.12 -9.07
CA GLU A 28 -5.08 9.54 -9.52
C GLU A 28 -6.07 9.56 -8.33
N LYS A 29 -7.14 10.39 -8.43
CA LYS A 29 -8.17 10.39 -7.38
C LYS A 29 -8.92 9.05 -7.35
N GLY A 30 -9.16 8.54 -6.15
CA GLY A 30 -9.92 7.32 -5.92
C GLY A 30 -9.14 6.01 -6.19
N GLU A 31 -7.83 6.06 -6.52
CA GLU A 31 -7.04 4.84 -6.66
C GLU A 31 -6.44 4.36 -5.34
N ILE A 32 -6.14 3.08 -5.26
CA ILE A 32 -5.26 2.51 -4.24
C ILE A 32 -3.89 2.30 -4.88
N PHE A 33 -2.95 3.16 -4.53
CA PHE A 33 -1.58 3.12 -5.03
C PHE A 33 -0.66 2.44 -4.02
N GLY A 34 -0.05 1.31 -4.42
CA GLY A 34 0.94 0.59 -3.61
C GLY A 34 2.35 1.14 -3.82
N PHE A 35 2.97 1.70 -2.78
CA PHE A 35 4.36 2.14 -2.78
C PHE A 35 5.21 1.11 -2.04
N LEU A 36 5.86 0.21 -2.78
CA LEU A 36 6.31 -1.09 -2.32
C LEU A 36 7.83 -1.21 -2.36
N GLY A 37 8.41 -1.78 -1.31
CA GLY A 37 9.84 -2.00 -1.22
C GLY A 37 10.29 -2.41 0.18
N PRO A 38 11.56 -2.80 0.37
CA PRO A 38 12.08 -3.28 1.63
C PRO A 38 12.11 -2.19 2.70
N ASN A 39 12.39 -2.59 3.94
CA ASN A 39 12.59 -1.66 5.04
C ASN A 39 13.81 -0.78 4.75
N GLY A 40 13.68 0.53 4.99
CA GLY A 40 14.71 1.51 4.68
C GLY A 40 14.76 1.99 3.22
N ALA A 41 13.87 1.50 2.34
CA ALA A 41 13.82 1.95 0.93
C ALA A 41 13.38 3.41 0.72
N GLY A 42 12.81 4.07 1.76
CA GLY A 42 12.39 5.47 1.67
C GLY A 42 10.87 5.69 1.76
N LYS A 43 10.08 4.62 1.95
CA LYS A 43 8.60 4.67 1.99
C LYS A 43 8.07 5.69 3.02
N THR A 44 8.39 5.50 4.29
CA THR A 44 7.99 6.41 5.39
C THR A 44 8.48 7.84 5.16
N THR A 45 9.68 8.01 4.60
CA THR A 45 10.21 9.36 4.28
C THR A 45 9.36 10.01 3.20
N THR A 46 8.93 9.28 2.19
CA THR A 46 8.05 9.78 1.13
C THR A 46 6.69 10.21 1.68
N VAL A 47 6.08 9.40 2.57
CA VAL A 47 4.84 9.79 3.27
C VAL A 47 5.03 11.09 4.04
N LYS A 48 6.13 11.23 4.81
CA LYS A 48 6.41 12.44 5.58
C LYS A 48 6.60 13.69 4.71
N LEU A 49 7.13 13.53 3.49
CA LEU A 49 7.26 14.63 2.52
C LEU A 49 5.88 15.03 1.96
N LEU A 50 5.06 14.05 1.56
CA LEU A 50 3.71 14.28 1.02
C LEU A 50 2.73 14.88 2.03
N THR A 51 2.99 14.67 3.32
CA THR A 51 2.17 15.20 4.42
C THR A 51 2.73 16.48 5.05
N GLY A 52 3.87 16.99 4.57
CA GLY A 52 4.48 18.21 5.11
C GLY A 52 5.19 18.03 6.46
N MET A 53 5.29 16.81 6.98
CA MET A 53 6.07 16.52 8.19
C MET A 53 7.59 16.69 7.99
N LEU A 54 8.02 16.63 6.72
CA LEU A 54 9.41 16.89 6.30
C LEU A 54 9.41 17.77 5.07
N SER A 55 10.39 18.69 4.99
CA SER A 55 10.65 19.45 3.76
C SER A 55 11.61 18.67 2.85
N PRO A 56 11.38 18.68 1.52
CA PRO A 56 12.31 18.09 0.56
C PRO A 56 13.65 18.81 0.55
N THR A 57 14.70 18.12 0.13
CA THR A 57 16.01 18.73 -0.14
C THR A 57 16.23 19.00 -1.62
N GLY A 58 15.35 18.50 -2.48
CA GLY A 58 15.31 18.73 -3.92
C GLY A 58 13.99 18.26 -4.50
N GLY A 59 13.65 18.80 -5.67
CA GLY A 59 12.37 18.53 -6.30
C GLY A 59 11.19 19.17 -5.58
N SER A 60 9.98 18.70 -5.88
CA SER A 60 8.73 19.18 -5.27
C SER A 60 7.67 18.11 -5.22
N CYS A 61 6.65 18.30 -4.38
CA CYS A 61 5.44 17.49 -4.39
C CYS A 61 4.19 18.35 -4.14
N LEU A 62 3.06 17.84 -4.61
CA LEU A 62 1.74 18.40 -4.34
C LEU A 62 0.84 17.29 -3.79
N THR A 63 0.03 17.62 -2.78
CA THR A 63 -0.99 16.73 -2.20
C THR A 63 -2.33 17.47 -2.23
N GLY A 64 -3.33 16.90 -2.92
CA GLY A 64 -4.61 17.59 -3.14
C GLY A 64 -4.49 18.90 -3.93
N GLY A 65 -3.40 19.08 -4.67
CA GLY A 65 -3.09 20.33 -5.38
C GLY A 65 -2.36 21.38 -4.54
N PHE A 66 -2.06 21.11 -3.27
CA PHE A 66 -1.36 22.00 -2.36
C PHE A 66 0.08 21.55 -2.13
N ASP A 67 1.01 22.49 -1.98
CA ASP A 67 2.38 22.21 -1.56
C ASP A 67 2.40 21.96 -0.05
N PRO A 68 2.87 20.76 0.40
CA PRO A 68 2.87 20.40 1.82
C PRO A 68 3.75 21.29 2.70
N VAL A 69 4.71 22.01 2.13
CA VAL A 69 5.62 22.90 2.87
C VAL A 69 5.01 24.28 3.08
N SER A 70 4.37 24.84 2.06
CA SER A 70 3.76 26.16 2.11
C SER A 70 2.33 26.16 2.64
N ASP A 71 1.59 25.06 2.41
CA ASP A 71 0.17 24.91 2.76
C ASP A 71 -0.11 23.70 3.66
N PRO A 72 0.64 23.43 4.74
CA PRO A 72 0.51 22.20 5.53
C PRO A 72 -0.89 22.02 6.12
N GLU A 73 -1.55 23.10 6.54
CA GLU A 73 -2.91 23.01 7.10
C GLU A 73 -3.93 22.51 6.09
N LYS A 74 -3.82 22.95 4.82
CA LYS A 74 -4.72 22.47 3.76
C LYS A 74 -4.48 20.99 3.48
N VAL A 75 -3.20 20.58 3.42
CA VAL A 75 -2.82 19.18 3.23
C VAL A 75 -3.33 18.31 4.38
N HIS A 76 -3.17 18.75 5.64
CA HIS A 76 -3.64 17.99 6.80
C HIS A 76 -5.16 17.86 6.87
N ARG A 77 -5.91 18.87 6.39
CA ARG A 77 -7.38 18.81 6.35
C ARG A 77 -7.91 17.76 5.38
N LEU A 78 -7.22 17.53 4.27
CA LEU A 78 -7.66 16.59 3.23
C LEU A 78 -6.97 15.22 3.32
N SER A 79 -6.02 15.04 4.24
CA SER A 79 -5.27 13.79 4.35
C SER A 79 -5.34 13.16 5.73
N GLY A 80 -5.65 11.86 5.78
CA GLY A 80 -5.49 11.02 6.96
C GLY A 80 -4.17 10.26 6.91
N VAL A 81 -3.52 10.06 8.06
CA VAL A 81 -2.23 9.39 8.14
C VAL A 81 -2.26 8.29 9.19
N VAL A 82 -1.93 7.07 8.77
CA VAL A 82 -1.64 5.94 9.66
C VAL A 82 -0.15 5.63 9.54
N THR A 83 0.57 5.72 10.64
CA THR A 83 1.99 5.36 10.73
C THR A 83 2.13 4.00 11.40
N GLU A 84 3.23 3.29 11.14
CA GLU A 84 3.55 1.98 11.73
C GLU A 84 3.40 1.99 13.28
N HIS A 85 3.75 3.09 13.92
CA HIS A 85 3.63 3.30 15.37
C HIS A 85 2.69 4.47 15.65
N ALA A 86 1.39 4.21 15.55
CA ALA A 86 0.40 5.23 15.87
C ALA A 86 0.36 5.49 17.37
N ALA A 87 0.99 6.59 17.80
CA ALA A 87 0.88 7.04 19.17
C ALA A 87 -0.55 7.55 19.45
N MET A 88 -1.22 6.87 20.36
CA MET A 88 -2.53 7.25 20.90
C MET A 88 -2.45 7.24 22.42
N TYR A 89 -3.49 7.76 23.09
CA TYR A 89 -3.47 7.92 24.54
C TYR A 89 -3.92 6.64 25.25
N ASP A 90 -2.98 5.88 25.80
CA ASP A 90 -3.22 4.58 26.45
C ASP A 90 -4.17 4.63 27.65
N ARG A 91 -4.25 5.78 28.34
CA ARG A 91 -5.12 5.98 29.49
C ARG A 91 -6.56 6.33 29.14
N MET A 92 -6.81 6.69 27.88
CA MET A 92 -8.13 6.99 27.34
C MET A 92 -8.73 5.73 26.69
N SER A 93 -10.05 5.68 26.62
CA SER A 93 -10.75 4.63 25.86
C SER A 93 -10.64 4.86 24.36
N GLY A 94 -11.08 3.88 23.53
CA GLY A 94 -11.16 4.04 22.08
C GLY A 94 -12.04 5.24 21.70
N MET A 95 -13.23 5.33 22.30
CA MET A 95 -14.17 6.44 22.09
C MET A 95 -13.55 7.80 22.48
N GLU A 96 -12.94 7.89 23.67
CA GLU A 96 -12.31 9.13 24.13
C GLU A 96 -11.16 9.58 23.21
N ASN A 97 -10.32 8.65 22.73
CA ASN A 97 -9.28 8.94 21.77
C ASN A 97 -9.86 9.56 20.49
N LEU A 98 -10.88 8.94 19.91
CA LEU A 98 -11.48 9.44 18.65
C LEU A 98 -12.16 10.81 18.85
N ILE A 99 -12.88 11.03 19.94
CA ILE A 99 -13.48 12.32 20.26
C ILE A 99 -12.39 13.39 20.39
N PHE A 100 -11.28 13.09 21.09
CA PHE A 100 -10.17 14.01 21.23
C PHE A 100 -9.60 14.43 19.86
N TYR A 101 -9.32 13.47 18.97
CA TYR A 101 -8.81 13.78 17.64
C TYR A 101 -9.85 14.50 16.76
N GLY A 102 -11.14 14.11 16.82
CA GLY A 102 -12.20 14.83 16.09
C GLY A 102 -12.25 16.31 16.46
N ARG A 103 -12.14 16.63 17.74
CA ARG A 103 -12.09 18.01 18.22
C ARG A 103 -10.83 18.75 17.77
N MET A 104 -9.69 18.08 17.67
CA MET A 104 -8.47 18.69 17.10
C MET A 104 -8.65 19.06 15.62
N PHE A 105 -9.46 18.33 14.88
CA PHE A 105 -9.82 18.64 13.48
C PHE A 105 -10.99 19.64 13.37
N GLY A 106 -11.48 20.18 14.49
CA GLY A 106 -12.50 21.23 14.53
C GLY A 106 -13.94 20.73 14.56
N LEU A 107 -14.18 19.44 14.74
CA LEU A 107 -15.53 18.91 14.97
C LEU A 107 -16.02 19.29 16.36
N THR A 108 -17.33 19.48 16.52
CA THR A 108 -17.95 19.59 17.83
C THR A 108 -17.87 18.27 18.60
N GLU A 109 -18.13 18.29 19.90
CA GLU A 109 -18.10 17.06 20.70
C GLU A 109 -19.17 16.04 20.24
N ASP A 110 -20.36 16.52 19.95
CA ASP A 110 -21.48 15.67 19.49
C ASP A 110 -21.18 15.07 18.10
N GLU A 111 -20.64 15.85 17.17
CA GLU A 111 -20.20 15.34 15.86
C GLU A 111 -19.07 14.33 16.01
N SER A 112 -18.08 14.61 16.88
CA SER A 112 -16.97 13.70 17.14
C SER A 112 -17.45 12.38 17.72
N ARG A 113 -18.36 12.43 18.71
CA ARG A 113 -18.95 11.24 19.34
C ARG A 113 -19.76 10.41 18.34
N ARG A 114 -20.64 11.06 17.57
CA ARG A 114 -21.42 10.38 16.53
C ARG A 114 -20.52 9.70 15.49
N ARG A 115 -19.52 10.41 15.00
CA ARG A 115 -18.60 9.90 13.99
C ARG A 115 -17.71 8.79 14.53
N ALA A 116 -17.19 8.95 15.77
CA ALA A 116 -16.43 7.92 16.45
C ALA A 116 -17.24 6.63 16.59
N GLY A 117 -18.53 6.71 16.98
CA GLY A 117 -19.40 5.55 17.10
C GLY A 117 -19.56 4.80 15.77
N LEU A 118 -19.77 5.52 14.65
CA LEU A 118 -19.84 4.91 13.32
C LEU A 118 -18.53 4.21 12.94
N LEU A 119 -17.39 4.88 13.11
CA LEU A 119 -16.07 4.32 12.77
C LEU A 119 -15.68 3.13 13.65
N LEU A 120 -16.06 3.14 14.93
CA LEU A 120 -15.83 2.00 15.83
C LEU A 120 -16.68 0.79 15.43
N GLY A 121 -17.93 1.01 15.00
CA GLY A 121 -18.76 -0.04 14.44
C GLY A 121 -18.21 -0.61 13.13
N ASP A 122 -17.86 0.26 12.17
CA ASP A 122 -17.28 -0.14 10.88
C ASP A 122 -15.96 -0.96 11.06
N LEU A 123 -15.28 -0.77 12.21
CA LEU A 123 -13.99 -1.39 12.54
C LEU A 123 -14.10 -2.53 13.57
N GLU A 124 -15.31 -2.95 13.90
CA GLU A 124 -15.55 -4.03 14.90
C GLU A 124 -14.87 -3.73 16.26
N LEU A 125 -14.96 -2.49 16.72
CA LEU A 125 -14.42 -2.02 17.99
C LEU A 125 -15.50 -1.45 18.94
N ASP A 126 -16.77 -1.55 18.57
CA ASP A 126 -17.91 -1.02 19.32
C ASP A 126 -18.05 -1.65 20.71
N GLU A 127 -17.90 -2.97 20.83
CA GLU A 127 -17.97 -3.69 22.12
C GLU A 127 -16.86 -3.29 23.10
N VAL A 128 -15.74 -2.77 22.60
CA VAL A 128 -14.57 -2.36 23.39
C VAL A 128 -14.33 -0.85 23.36
N SER A 129 -15.29 -0.08 22.84
CA SER A 129 -15.20 1.36 22.65
C SER A 129 -14.85 2.13 23.93
N ASP A 130 -15.37 1.68 25.08
CA ASP A 130 -15.16 2.29 26.40
C ASP A 130 -14.01 1.67 27.20
N VAL A 131 -13.36 0.63 26.65
CA VAL A 131 -12.19 0.00 27.27
C VAL A 131 -10.94 0.86 27.01
N LYS A 132 -10.08 1.01 28.02
CA LYS A 132 -8.82 1.76 27.87
C LYS A 132 -7.91 1.15 26.83
N LEU A 133 -7.28 2.00 26.04
CA LEU A 133 -6.39 1.59 24.94
C LEU A 133 -5.21 0.73 25.42
N SER A 134 -4.78 0.86 26.68
CA SER A 134 -3.76 -0.02 27.29
C SER A 134 -4.13 -1.51 27.26
N ALA A 135 -5.42 -1.85 27.19
CA ALA A 135 -5.91 -3.22 27.11
C ALA A 135 -6.16 -3.72 25.67
N TYR A 136 -5.96 -2.86 24.66
CA TYR A 136 -6.17 -3.23 23.26
C TYR A 136 -5.04 -4.11 22.74
N SER A 137 -5.39 -5.14 21.95
CA SER A 137 -4.42 -5.90 21.16
C SER A 137 -3.77 -5.04 20.07
N THR A 138 -2.69 -5.51 19.48
CA THR A 138 -2.03 -4.83 18.35
C THR A 138 -3.02 -4.58 17.20
N GLY A 139 -3.83 -5.57 16.85
CA GLY A 139 -4.85 -5.45 15.79
C GLY A 139 -5.94 -4.43 16.12
N MET A 140 -6.43 -4.40 17.37
CA MET A 140 -7.39 -3.39 17.82
C MET A 140 -6.81 -1.97 17.76
N ARG A 141 -5.54 -1.80 18.17
CA ARG A 141 -4.83 -0.51 18.09
C ARG A 141 -4.67 -0.05 16.64
N GLN A 142 -4.36 -0.97 15.73
CA GLN A 142 -4.21 -0.65 14.31
C GLN A 142 -5.55 -0.22 13.70
N ARG A 143 -6.63 -0.94 13.98
CA ARG A 143 -7.98 -0.57 13.57
C ARG A 143 -8.40 0.79 14.13
N LEU A 144 -8.13 1.06 15.40
CA LEU A 144 -8.40 2.37 16.00
C LEU A 144 -7.56 3.50 15.38
N SER A 145 -6.31 3.21 15.00
CA SER A 145 -5.45 4.17 14.27
C SER A 145 -6.05 4.54 12.91
N LEU A 146 -6.64 3.58 12.22
CA LEU A 146 -7.35 3.83 10.98
C LEU A 146 -8.62 4.65 11.22
N ALA A 147 -9.43 4.33 12.26
CA ALA A 147 -10.57 5.15 12.68
C ALA A 147 -10.15 6.61 12.93
N ARG A 148 -9.06 6.80 13.67
CA ARG A 148 -8.51 8.13 13.94
C ARG A 148 -8.19 8.90 12.66
N ALA A 149 -7.53 8.24 11.69
CA ALA A 149 -7.16 8.88 10.42
C ALA A 149 -8.39 9.28 9.59
N LEU A 150 -9.55 8.64 9.82
CA LEU A 150 -10.82 8.90 9.13
C LEU A 150 -11.72 9.91 9.85
N MET A 151 -11.37 10.37 11.05
CA MET A 151 -12.24 11.24 11.87
C MET A 151 -12.68 12.53 11.18
N HIS A 152 -11.86 13.10 10.31
CA HIS A 152 -12.11 14.38 9.63
C HIS A 152 -12.49 14.25 8.15
N ASP A 153 -12.85 13.04 7.69
CA ASP A 153 -13.30 12.72 6.32
C ASP A 153 -12.29 13.08 5.23
N PRO A 154 -11.09 12.50 5.29
CA PRO A 154 -10.03 12.83 4.36
C PRO A 154 -10.33 12.36 2.92
N GLU A 155 -9.86 13.13 1.92
CA GLU A 155 -9.88 12.73 0.51
C GLU A 155 -8.74 11.76 0.17
N ILE A 156 -7.62 11.82 0.94
CA ILE A 156 -6.41 11.02 0.72
C ILE A 156 -6.00 10.36 2.02
N LEU A 157 -5.70 9.06 1.96
CA LEU A 157 -5.25 8.27 3.08
C LEU A 157 -3.81 7.78 2.83
N PHE A 158 -2.88 8.17 3.70
CA PHE A 158 -1.50 7.69 3.71
C PHE A 158 -1.38 6.60 4.77
N LEU A 159 -1.09 5.38 4.34
CA LEU A 159 -0.98 4.20 5.19
C LEU A 159 0.46 3.66 5.14
N ASP A 160 1.15 3.69 6.28
CA ASP A 160 2.51 3.17 6.40
C ASP A 160 2.48 1.87 7.20
N GLU A 161 2.65 0.73 6.51
CA GLU A 161 2.59 -0.63 7.03
C GLU A 161 1.29 -0.94 7.83
N PRO A 162 0.07 -0.70 7.27
CA PRO A 162 -1.17 -0.76 8.05
C PRO A 162 -1.53 -2.16 8.54
N THR A 163 -0.93 -3.20 8.00
CA THR A 163 -1.18 -4.61 8.38
C THR A 163 0.00 -5.24 9.12
N SER A 164 1.04 -4.47 9.44
CA SER A 164 2.22 -4.99 10.14
C SER A 164 1.87 -5.48 11.54
N GLY A 165 2.31 -6.71 11.85
CA GLY A 165 2.08 -7.33 13.15
C GLY A 165 0.64 -7.82 13.40
N LEU A 166 -0.21 -7.81 12.38
CA LEU A 166 -1.55 -8.39 12.43
C LEU A 166 -1.52 -9.87 12.08
N ASP A 167 -2.44 -10.63 12.68
CA ASP A 167 -2.78 -11.97 12.20
C ASP A 167 -3.45 -11.91 10.82
N PRO A 168 -3.48 -13.02 10.05
CA PRO A 168 -4.00 -13.02 8.67
C PRO A 168 -5.46 -12.56 8.55
N GLU A 169 -6.32 -12.86 9.53
CA GLU A 169 -7.72 -12.47 9.53
C GLU A 169 -7.87 -10.97 9.75
N SER A 170 -7.20 -10.43 10.77
CA SER A 170 -7.16 -8.99 11.04
C SER A 170 -6.58 -8.19 9.86
N ALA A 171 -5.52 -8.69 9.23
CA ALA A 171 -4.92 -8.06 8.04
C ALA A 171 -5.91 -8.02 6.86
N ARG A 172 -6.64 -9.11 6.63
CA ARG A 172 -7.67 -9.20 5.59
C ARG A 172 -8.81 -8.20 5.84
N ASN A 173 -9.27 -8.07 7.09
CA ASN A 173 -10.33 -7.13 7.46
C ASN A 173 -9.91 -5.68 7.21
N VAL A 174 -8.67 -5.31 7.57
CA VAL A 174 -8.10 -3.98 7.26
C VAL A 174 -8.03 -3.75 5.74
N ASN A 175 -7.58 -4.74 4.97
CA ASN A 175 -7.51 -4.64 3.51
C ASN A 175 -8.89 -4.47 2.87
N ASN A 176 -9.89 -5.22 3.31
CA ASN A 176 -11.26 -5.09 2.83
C ASN A 176 -11.82 -3.69 3.09
N MET A 177 -11.56 -3.14 4.28
CA MET A 177 -11.98 -1.78 4.61
C MET A 177 -11.28 -0.75 3.72
N ILE A 178 -9.95 -0.87 3.47
CA ILE A 178 -9.23 0.02 2.57
C ILE A 178 -9.85 0.00 1.17
N LYS A 179 -10.24 -1.17 0.66
CA LYS A 179 -10.96 -1.31 -0.61
C LYS A 179 -12.30 -0.58 -0.58
N GLN A 180 -13.12 -0.81 0.44
CA GLN A 180 -14.43 -0.17 0.58
C GLN A 180 -14.33 1.36 0.63
N LEU A 181 -13.33 1.90 1.35
CA LEU A 181 -13.09 3.34 1.40
C LEU A 181 -12.78 3.94 0.02
N SER A 182 -12.01 3.23 -0.79
CA SER A 182 -11.69 3.66 -2.15
C SER A 182 -12.89 3.49 -3.10
N GLU A 183 -13.51 2.32 -3.14
CA GLU A 183 -14.54 1.96 -4.10
C GLU A 183 -15.88 2.67 -3.83
N GLU A 184 -16.29 2.78 -2.55
CA GLU A 184 -17.59 3.33 -2.17
C GLU A 184 -17.54 4.82 -1.84
N LYS A 185 -16.44 5.29 -1.23
CA LYS A 185 -16.31 6.70 -0.80
C LYS A 185 -15.36 7.52 -1.68
N GLY A 186 -14.70 6.90 -2.66
CA GLY A 186 -13.77 7.57 -3.56
C GLY A 186 -12.50 8.10 -2.88
N VAL A 187 -12.16 7.58 -1.70
CA VAL A 187 -10.93 7.95 -0.98
C VAL A 187 -9.72 7.44 -1.75
N THR A 188 -8.77 8.33 -2.01
CA THR A 188 -7.47 7.95 -2.60
C THR A 188 -6.57 7.35 -1.52
N VAL A 189 -5.93 6.23 -1.79
CA VAL A 189 -5.05 5.56 -0.81
C VAL A 189 -3.63 5.47 -1.35
N PHE A 190 -2.67 5.95 -0.55
CA PHE A 190 -1.23 5.73 -0.75
C PHE A 190 -0.75 4.72 0.31
N LEU A 191 -0.58 3.48 -0.12
CA LEU A 191 -0.23 2.35 0.74
C LEU A 191 1.26 2.05 0.66
N CYS A 192 2.00 2.24 1.75
CA CYS A 192 3.38 1.81 1.90
C CYS A 192 3.43 0.45 2.59
N THR A 193 4.05 -0.54 1.95
CA THR A 193 4.30 -1.84 2.57
C THR A 193 5.47 -2.59 1.90
N HIS A 194 6.03 -3.55 2.62
CA HIS A 194 6.97 -4.53 2.07
C HIS A 194 6.28 -5.87 1.74
N GLN A 195 4.99 -6.00 2.07
CA GLN A 195 4.20 -7.22 1.86
C GLN A 195 3.55 -7.21 0.47
N LEU A 196 4.31 -7.62 -0.56
CA LEU A 196 3.93 -7.51 -1.97
C LEU A 196 2.64 -8.27 -2.30
N ARG A 197 2.42 -9.45 -1.69
CA ARG A 197 1.20 -10.25 -1.90
C ARG A 197 -0.06 -9.50 -1.48
N TYR A 198 -0.08 -8.93 -0.27
CA TYR A 198 -1.23 -8.17 0.21
C TYR A 198 -1.49 -6.92 -0.64
N ALA A 199 -0.41 -6.22 -1.04
CA ALA A 199 -0.56 -5.09 -1.93
C ALA A 199 -1.15 -5.49 -3.29
N GLN A 200 -0.77 -6.64 -3.83
CA GLN A 200 -1.31 -7.14 -5.10
C GLN A 200 -2.82 -7.40 -5.05
N GLU A 201 -3.36 -7.75 -3.88
CA GLU A 201 -4.80 -8.02 -3.70
C GLU A 201 -5.65 -6.75 -3.72
N ILE A 202 -5.11 -5.59 -3.31
CA ILE A 202 -5.91 -4.38 -3.09
C ILE A 202 -5.50 -3.19 -3.94
N CYS A 203 -4.24 -3.09 -4.36
CA CYS A 203 -3.77 -1.94 -5.12
C CYS A 203 -4.09 -2.05 -6.60
N THR A 204 -4.40 -0.91 -7.21
CA THR A 204 -4.70 -0.79 -8.64
C THR A 204 -3.47 -0.43 -9.46
N ARG A 205 -2.53 0.32 -8.85
CA ARG A 205 -1.24 0.71 -9.43
C ARG A 205 -0.15 0.66 -8.37
N TYR A 206 1.09 0.56 -8.84
CA TYR A 206 2.25 0.29 -7.99
C TYR A 206 3.42 1.20 -8.33
N GLY A 207 4.21 1.53 -7.32
CA GLY A 207 5.55 2.09 -7.42
C GLY A 207 6.51 1.20 -6.63
N LEU A 208 7.42 0.54 -7.31
CA LEU A 208 8.45 -0.31 -6.69
C LEU A 208 9.65 0.57 -6.35
N ILE A 209 10.02 0.62 -5.06
CA ILE A 209 11.12 1.47 -4.59
C ILE A 209 12.22 0.65 -3.94
N GLU A 210 13.47 1.03 -4.21
CA GLU A 210 14.64 0.49 -3.58
C GLU A 210 15.73 1.56 -3.42
N ASN A 211 16.38 1.60 -2.26
CA ASN A 211 17.48 2.55 -1.98
C ASN A 211 17.14 4.01 -2.32
N GLY A 212 15.90 4.44 -2.04
CA GLY A 212 15.41 5.79 -2.29
C GLY A 212 15.02 6.08 -3.74
N ARG A 213 15.13 5.13 -4.66
CA ARG A 213 14.84 5.30 -6.09
C ARG A 213 13.66 4.46 -6.54
N LEU A 214 12.85 5.01 -7.43
CA LEU A 214 11.80 4.25 -8.09
C LEU A 214 12.44 3.28 -9.09
N LEU A 215 12.20 1.97 -8.91
CA LEU A 215 12.62 0.94 -9.85
C LEU A 215 11.73 0.89 -11.07
N ALA A 216 10.42 0.86 -10.82
CA ALA A 216 9.37 0.82 -11.83
C ALA A 216 8.04 1.33 -11.24
N GLY A 217 7.11 1.75 -12.09
CA GLY A 217 5.76 2.13 -11.68
C GLY A 217 4.74 1.87 -12.78
N GLY A 218 3.52 1.48 -12.37
CA GLY A 218 2.43 1.18 -13.29
C GLY A 218 1.41 0.22 -12.70
N THR A 219 0.48 -0.24 -13.53
CA THR A 219 -0.42 -1.36 -13.23
C THR A 219 0.35 -2.67 -13.22
N LEU A 220 -0.21 -3.73 -12.62
CA LEU A 220 0.43 -5.06 -12.61
C LEU A 220 0.74 -5.55 -14.05
N ARG A 221 -0.16 -5.28 -14.99
CA ARG A 221 0.02 -5.63 -16.39
C ARG A 221 1.22 -4.90 -17.03
N GLU A 222 1.36 -3.59 -16.76
CA GLU A 222 2.50 -2.81 -17.26
C GLU A 222 3.82 -3.29 -16.67
N LEU A 223 3.83 -3.57 -15.35
CA LEU A 223 5.02 -4.07 -14.65
C LEU A 223 5.47 -5.44 -15.18
N ARG A 224 4.52 -6.34 -15.48
CA ARG A 224 4.83 -7.63 -16.12
C ARG A 224 5.53 -7.47 -17.46
N THR A 225 5.15 -6.48 -18.27
CA THR A 225 5.80 -6.25 -19.57
C THR A 225 7.27 -5.88 -19.45
N LEU A 226 7.69 -5.28 -18.32
CA LEU A 226 9.09 -4.89 -18.09
C LEU A 226 10.05 -6.07 -17.91
N ILE A 227 9.56 -7.21 -17.43
CA ILE A 227 10.37 -8.41 -17.19
C ILE A 227 10.24 -9.45 -18.29
N GLY A 228 9.56 -9.09 -19.39
CA GLY A 228 9.30 -10.01 -20.49
C GLY A 228 8.18 -10.99 -20.10
N SER A 229 6.94 -10.59 -20.31
CA SER A 229 5.75 -11.36 -19.92
C SER A 229 5.71 -12.72 -20.63
N GLY A 230 6.26 -13.74 -19.98
CA GLY A 230 5.98 -15.15 -20.28
C GLY A 230 4.91 -15.67 -19.32
N VAL A 231 4.17 -16.65 -19.77
CA VAL A 231 3.27 -17.45 -18.91
C VAL A 231 4.04 -18.68 -18.48
N SER A 232 4.18 -18.89 -17.17
CA SER A 232 4.75 -20.13 -16.65
C SER A 232 3.68 -21.21 -16.68
N LEU A 233 3.99 -22.31 -17.35
CA LEU A 233 3.12 -23.46 -17.50
C LEU A 233 3.60 -24.58 -16.58
N HIS A 234 2.79 -24.94 -15.62
CA HIS A 234 3.04 -26.04 -14.68
C HIS A 234 2.17 -27.22 -15.11
N ILE A 235 2.82 -28.29 -15.59
CA ILE A 235 2.14 -29.47 -16.14
C ILE A 235 2.48 -30.65 -15.25
N ARG A 236 1.47 -31.26 -14.63
CA ARG A 236 1.63 -32.51 -13.90
C ARG A 236 1.39 -33.68 -14.87
N THR A 237 2.45 -34.48 -15.07
CA THR A 237 2.41 -35.65 -15.96
C THR A 237 2.62 -36.95 -15.19
N GLY A 238 2.53 -38.08 -15.88
CA GLY A 238 2.83 -39.39 -15.32
C GLY A 238 4.28 -39.56 -14.86
N SER A 239 5.20 -38.86 -15.48
CA SER A 239 6.63 -38.86 -15.14
C SER A 239 7.03 -37.79 -14.10
N GLY A 240 6.15 -36.79 -13.76
CA GLY A 240 6.41 -35.77 -12.78
C GLY A 240 5.87 -34.38 -13.16
N MET A 241 6.44 -33.32 -12.53
CA MET A 241 6.11 -31.94 -12.83
C MET A 241 7.04 -31.40 -13.92
N ILE A 242 6.44 -30.82 -14.96
CA ILE A 242 7.15 -30.11 -16.02
C ILE A 242 6.80 -28.63 -15.91
N GLU A 243 7.82 -27.78 -15.86
CA GLU A 243 7.67 -26.32 -15.91
C GLU A 243 8.22 -25.81 -17.25
N LYS A 244 7.39 -25.03 -17.97
CA LYS A 244 7.79 -24.39 -19.22
C LYS A 244 7.36 -22.92 -19.23
N ASN A 245 8.29 -22.02 -19.55
CA ASN A 245 7.96 -20.61 -19.81
C ASN A 245 7.58 -20.45 -21.28
N ILE A 246 6.39 -19.95 -21.54
CA ILE A 246 5.85 -19.69 -22.87
C ILE A 246 5.56 -18.20 -23.06
N PRO A 247 5.74 -17.65 -24.27
CA PRO A 247 5.57 -16.21 -24.50
C PRO A 247 4.11 -15.76 -24.38
N ARG A 248 3.13 -16.63 -24.64
CA ARG A 248 1.69 -16.32 -24.66
C ARG A 248 0.87 -17.60 -24.46
N GLU A 249 -0.35 -17.45 -23.95
CA GLU A 249 -1.27 -18.57 -23.70
C GLU A 249 -1.69 -19.34 -24.95
N ASP A 250 -1.72 -18.70 -26.13
CA ASP A 250 -2.07 -19.36 -27.40
C ASP A 250 -1.08 -20.47 -27.82
N VAL A 251 0.09 -20.53 -27.17
CA VAL A 251 1.10 -21.58 -27.36
C VAL A 251 0.77 -22.84 -26.54
N ILE A 252 -0.06 -22.76 -25.48
CA ILE A 252 -0.39 -23.89 -24.58
C ILE A 252 -0.86 -25.13 -25.37
N PRO A 253 -1.83 -25.02 -26.31
CA PRO A 253 -2.31 -26.21 -27.02
C PRO A 253 -1.22 -26.95 -27.80
N SER A 254 -0.20 -26.24 -28.29
CA SER A 254 0.92 -26.86 -29.00
C SER A 254 1.85 -27.62 -28.07
N VAL A 255 2.15 -27.03 -26.90
CA VAL A 255 2.98 -27.66 -25.85
C VAL A 255 2.30 -28.94 -25.34
N ILE A 256 0.97 -28.88 -25.10
CA ILE A 256 0.22 -30.04 -24.61
C ILE A 256 0.20 -31.17 -25.65
N ARG A 257 -0.03 -30.86 -26.94
CA ARG A 257 0.03 -31.87 -28.01
C ARG A 257 1.40 -32.51 -28.13
N GLU A 258 2.46 -31.75 -27.99
CA GLU A 258 3.83 -32.28 -27.99
C GLU A 258 4.04 -33.31 -26.87
N LEU A 259 3.62 -33.01 -25.65
CA LEU A 259 3.74 -33.90 -24.50
C LEU A 259 2.88 -35.17 -24.66
N VAL A 260 1.65 -35.04 -25.11
CA VAL A 260 0.78 -36.21 -25.38
C VAL A 260 1.37 -37.09 -26.47
N ASN A 261 1.89 -36.49 -27.55
CA ASN A 261 2.52 -37.26 -28.66
C ASN A 261 3.84 -37.95 -28.22
N SER A 262 4.52 -37.44 -27.19
CA SER A 262 5.69 -38.08 -26.59
C SER A 262 5.34 -39.21 -25.61
N GLY A 263 4.05 -39.51 -25.39
CA GLY A 263 3.57 -40.57 -24.56
C GLY A 263 3.36 -40.18 -23.08
N GLU A 264 3.34 -38.91 -22.77
CA GLU A 264 3.08 -38.42 -21.41
C GLU A 264 1.57 -38.35 -21.13
N ASP A 265 1.17 -38.92 -19.98
CA ASP A 265 -0.18 -38.75 -19.43
C ASP A 265 -0.25 -37.39 -18.70
N ILE A 266 -1.17 -36.52 -19.05
CA ILE A 266 -1.33 -35.17 -18.45
C ILE A 266 -2.47 -35.20 -17.44
N TYR A 267 -2.16 -34.86 -16.18
CA TYR A 267 -3.12 -34.86 -15.08
C TYR A 267 -3.62 -33.45 -14.71
N SER A 268 -2.76 -32.43 -14.85
CA SER A 268 -3.18 -31.02 -14.70
C SER A 268 -2.29 -30.10 -15.51
N VAL A 269 -2.87 -28.96 -15.93
CA VAL A 269 -2.19 -27.87 -16.61
C VAL A 269 -2.59 -26.59 -15.91
N GLU A 270 -1.63 -25.95 -15.28
CA GLU A 270 -1.84 -24.70 -14.56
C GLU A 270 -0.96 -23.62 -15.18
N THR A 271 -1.52 -22.44 -15.33
CA THR A 271 -0.77 -21.27 -15.79
C THR A 271 -0.59 -20.30 -14.65
N SER A 272 0.60 -19.74 -14.52
CA SER A 272 0.86 -18.63 -13.63
C SER A 272 1.52 -17.48 -14.38
N GLU A 273 1.02 -16.29 -14.11
CA GLU A 273 1.67 -15.05 -14.55
C GLU A 273 2.56 -14.54 -13.40
N PRO A 274 3.67 -13.83 -13.72
CA PRO A 274 4.54 -13.28 -12.70
C PRO A 274 3.78 -12.44 -11.66
N SER A 275 3.99 -12.75 -10.40
CA SER A 275 3.49 -11.97 -9.25
C SER A 275 4.28 -10.67 -9.10
N LEU A 276 3.80 -9.76 -8.25
CA LEU A 276 4.58 -8.58 -7.86
C LEU A 276 5.93 -8.94 -7.21
N GLU A 277 6.00 -10.06 -6.49
CA GLU A 277 7.25 -10.56 -5.90
C GLU A 277 8.26 -10.95 -6.99
N ASP A 278 7.81 -11.72 -8.00
CA ASP A 278 8.66 -12.13 -9.13
C ASP A 278 9.17 -10.91 -9.91
N ILE A 279 8.29 -9.93 -10.15
CA ILE A 279 8.65 -8.68 -10.82
C ILE A 279 9.69 -7.91 -10.01
N TYR A 280 9.46 -7.76 -8.71
CA TYR A 280 10.36 -7.04 -7.82
C TYR A 280 11.76 -7.68 -7.85
N PHE A 281 11.85 -9.00 -7.68
CA PHE A 281 13.13 -9.72 -7.72
C PHE A 281 13.82 -9.61 -9.08
N ALA A 282 13.09 -9.74 -10.18
CA ALA A 282 13.66 -9.60 -11.51
C ALA A 282 14.28 -8.20 -11.75
N LEU A 283 13.62 -7.14 -11.24
CA LEU A 283 14.11 -5.76 -11.37
C LEU A 283 15.30 -5.44 -10.44
N THR A 284 15.47 -6.16 -9.33
CA THR A 284 16.58 -5.95 -8.39
C THR A 284 17.82 -6.72 -8.82
N VAL A 285 17.72 -7.99 -9.24
CA VAL A 285 18.83 -8.84 -9.68
C VAL A 285 19.46 -8.28 -10.96
N SER A 286 18.67 -7.82 -11.93
CA SER A 286 19.22 -7.24 -13.17
C SER A 286 20.07 -5.98 -12.96
N LYS A 287 20.02 -5.34 -11.79
CA LYS A 287 20.86 -4.18 -11.43
C LYS A 287 22.15 -4.57 -10.71
N GLU A 288 22.21 -5.72 -10.07
CA GLU A 288 23.44 -6.22 -9.42
C GLU A 288 24.43 -6.78 -10.46
N ASP A 289 23.92 -7.42 -11.52
CA ASP A 289 24.75 -7.96 -12.61
C ASP A 289 25.34 -6.87 -13.55
N MET A 290 24.86 -5.61 -13.45
CA MET A 290 25.39 -4.47 -14.21
C MET A 290 26.37 -3.58 -13.42
N ARG A 291 26.80 -3.98 -12.24
CA ARG A 291 27.83 -3.30 -11.44
C ARG A 291 29.10 -4.12 -11.34
#